data_abcebc28f335d228af7ff2dff5e0175a
#
_entry.id   abcebc28f335d228af7ff2dff5e0175a
#
_cell.length_a   1.000
_cell.length_b   1.000
_cell.length_c   1.000
_cell.angle_alpha   90.00
_cell.angle_beta   90.00
_cell.angle_gamma   90.00
#
_symmetry.space_group_name_H-M   'P 1'
#
loop_
_entity.id
_entity.type
_entity.pdbx_description
1 polymer ?
#
loop_
_entity_poly.entity_id
_entity_poly.type
_entity_poly.pdbx_seq_one_letter_code
_entity_poly.pdbx_strand_id
1 'polypeptide(L)'
;KCVFDILEEYFKENLTSGEEMGERFDYLFRQLGLTVCEVVDRLVAEFANSNFVPVAFELSIDSDGEVDTYNIPLPDGGTLKIKGSVDRVDVAEQNGTSYVRVVDYKSGGKKFDLNEVFYGLNMQMLIYLFAIWKNGFRDYKNITPAGILYMPVNAPFVETERDENEKTIEQKKLKGTKMNGVVLDD
;
A
#
# COMPACT_ATOMS: atom_id res chain seq x y z
N LYS A 1 9.14 -13.49 -15.40
CA LYS A 1 8.95 -14.54 -14.36
C LYS A 1 7.47 -14.59 -13.99
N CYS A 2 6.93 -15.77 -13.81
CA CYS A 2 5.59 -15.95 -13.27
C CYS A 2 5.60 -15.65 -11.75
N VAL A 3 4.46 -15.22 -11.20
CA VAL A 3 4.31 -14.98 -9.75
C VAL A 3 4.76 -16.19 -8.94
N PHE A 4 4.38 -17.38 -9.36
CA PHE A 4 4.75 -18.62 -8.68
C PHE A 4 6.26 -18.88 -8.67
N ASP A 5 6.99 -18.56 -9.75
CA ASP A 5 8.44 -18.71 -9.80
C ASP A 5 9.13 -17.81 -8.77
N ILE A 6 8.63 -16.56 -8.62
CA ILE A 6 9.15 -15.59 -7.65
C ILE A 6 8.86 -16.06 -6.21
N LEU A 7 7.66 -16.55 -5.96
CA LEU A 7 7.29 -17.09 -4.65
C LEU A 7 8.14 -18.30 -4.28
N GLU A 8 8.37 -19.22 -5.22
CA GLU A 8 9.25 -20.38 -4.97
C GLU A 8 10.69 -19.97 -4.64
N GLU A 9 11.25 -18.98 -5.35
CA GLU A 9 12.57 -18.44 -5.02
C GLU A 9 12.59 -17.86 -3.60
N TYR A 10 11.62 -16.98 -3.29
CA TYR A 10 11.50 -16.36 -1.98
C TYR A 10 11.41 -17.39 -0.85
N PHE A 11 10.60 -18.44 -1.03
CA PHE A 11 10.49 -19.49 -0.03
C PHE A 11 11.77 -20.33 0.10
N LYS A 12 12.46 -20.64 -1.01
CA LYS A 12 13.74 -21.35 -0.98
C LYS A 12 14.83 -20.57 -0.24
N GLU A 13 14.81 -19.25 -0.34
CA GLU A 13 15.80 -18.39 0.33
C GLU A 13 15.51 -18.17 1.82
N ASN A 14 14.23 -18.17 2.22
CA ASN A 14 13.81 -17.77 3.56
C ASN A 14 13.36 -18.93 4.46
N LEU A 15 13.05 -20.10 3.91
CA LEU A 15 12.73 -21.28 4.70
C LEU A 15 13.99 -22.09 5.00
N THR A 16 14.24 -22.33 6.28
CA THR A 16 15.34 -23.20 6.72
C THR A 16 15.11 -24.61 6.19
N SER A 17 16.07 -25.10 5.41
CA SER A 17 16.11 -26.44 4.85
C SER A 17 16.00 -27.50 5.97
N GLY A 18 14.90 -28.23 6.05
CA GLY A 18 14.75 -29.34 6.97
C GLY A 18 13.33 -29.79 7.32
N GLU A 19 12.32 -28.99 7.07
CA GLU A 19 10.95 -29.44 7.26
C GLU A 19 10.37 -29.99 5.93
N GLU A 20 9.94 -31.25 5.94
CA GLU A 20 9.12 -31.79 4.85
C GLU A 20 7.87 -30.93 4.72
N MET A 21 7.78 -30.19 3.61
CA MET A 21 6.63 -29.38 3.30
C MET A 21 5.45 -30.32 3.01
N GLY A 22 4.55 -30.46 4.00
CA GLY A 22 3.38 -31.32 3.88
C GLY A 22 2.27 -30.69 3.03
N GLU A 23 1.24 -31.49 2.70
CA GLU A 23 0.07 -31.08 1.87
C GLU A 23 -0.57 -29.77 2.31
N ARG A 24 -0.53 -29.44 3.60
CA ARG A 24 -1.03 -28.17 4.14
C ARG A 24 -0.20 -26.97 3.67
N PHE A 25 1.10 -27.13 3.55
CA PHE A 25 1.98 -26.07 3.04
C PHE A 25 1.70 -25.83 1.55
N ASP A 26 1.61 -26.90 0.75
CA ASP A 26 1.30 -26.81 -0.68
C ASP A 26 -0.03 -26.10 -0.94
N TYR A 27 -1.03 -26.42 -0.12
CA TYR A 27 -2.32 -25.73 -0.17
C TYR A 27 -2.18 -24.22 0.13
N LEU A 28 -1.51 -23.85 1.23
CA LEU A 28 -1.33 -22.45 1.62
C LEU A 28 -0.48 -21.68 0.60
N PHE A 29 0.58 -22.30 0.09
CA PHE A 29 1.41 -21.73 -0.96
C PHE A 29 0.60 -21.42 -2.22
N ARG A 30 -0.23 -22.35 -2.63
CA ARG A 30 -1.11 -22.17 -3.78
C ARG A 30 -2.14 -21.05 -3.55
N GLN A 31 -2.74 -20.98 -2.38
CA GLN A 31 -3.68 -19.91 -2.02
C GLN A 31 -2.99 -18.54 -2.02
N LEU A 32 -1.79 -18.45 -1.45
CA LEU A 32 -0.97 -17.24 -1.49
C LEU A 32 -0.68 -16.82 -2.94
N GLY A 33 -0.24 -17.76 -3.77
CA GLY A 33 0.06 -17.48 -5.18
C GLY A 33 -1.15 -16.93 -5.94
N LEU A 34 -2.33 -17.50 -5.73
CA LEU A 34 -3.57 -17.01 -6.34
C LEU A 34 -3.91 -15.59 -5.84
N THR A 35 -3.79 -15.35 -4.53
CA THR A 35 -4.03 -14.00 -3.96
C THR A 35 -3.07 -12.97 -4.54
N VAL A 36 -1.79 -13.31 -4.67
CA VAL A 36 -0.79 -12.40 -5.27
C VAL A 36 -1.09 -12.14 -6.75
N CYS A 37 -1.50 -13.16 -7.52
CA CYS A 37 -1.93 -12.97 -8.91
C CYS A 37 -3.10 -11.97 -9.00
N GLU A 38 -4.14 -12.13 -8.17
CA GLU A 38 -5.27 -11.19 -8.13
C GLU A 38 -4.86 -9.75 -7.78
N VAL A 39 -3.90 -9.58 -6.86
CA VAL A 39 -3.35 -8.26 -6.53
C VAL A 39 -2.60 -7.67 -7.72
N VAL A 40 -1.77 -8.46 -8.40
CA VAL A 40 -1.02 -8.02 -9.59
C VAL A 40 -1.96 -7.60 -10.71
N ASP A 41 -3.01 -8.38 -11.00
CA ASP A 41 -4.00 -8.04 -12.04
C ASP A 41 -4.70 -6.71 -11.73
N ARG A 42 -5.05 -6.47 -10.46
CA ARG A 42 -5.63 -5.19 -10.01
C ARG A 42 -4.65 -4.02 -10.15
N LEU A 43 -3.37 -4.23 -9.82
CA LEU A 43 -2.33 -3.22 -10.00
C LEU A 43 -2.13 -2.87 -11.48
N VAL A 44 -2.08 -3.86 -12.35
CA VAL A 44 -1.99 -3.65 -13.81
C VAL A 44 -3.17 -2.82 -14.32
N ALA A 45 -4.40 -3.15 -13.89
CA ALA A 45 -5.59 -2.39 -14.25
C ALA A 45 -5.58 -0.95 -13.70
N GLU A 46 -5.08 -0.75 -12.48
CA GLU A 46 -4.91 0.57 -11.87
C GLU A 46 -3.93 1.42 -12.68
N PHE A 47 -2.73 0.92 -12.92
CA PHE A 47 -1.69 1.68 -13.62
C PHE A 47 -2.03 1.95 -15.08
N ALA A 48 -2.80 1.08 -15.72
CA ALA A 48 -3.30 1.33 -17.09
C ALA A 48 -4.27 2.53 -17.16
N ASN A 49 -4.89 2.92 -16.04
CA ASN A 49 -5.89 3.99 -15.96
C ASN A 49 -5.45 5.16 -15.05
N SER A 50 -4.16 5.24 -14.70
CA SER A 50 -3.63 6.25 -13.79
C SER A 50 -2.35 6.86 -14.36
N ASN A 51 -2.15 8.15 -14.13
CA ASN A 51 -0.89 8.82 -14.42
C ASN A 51 0.15 8.61 -13.30
N PHE A 52 -0.24 8.01 -12.18
CA PHE A 52 0.66 7.68 -11.10
C PHE A 52 1.48 6.43 -11.43
N VAL A 53 2.79 6.53 -11.21
CA VAL A 53 3.75 5.44 -11.42
C VAL A 53 4.39 5.09 -10.06
N PRO A 54 4.50 3.82 -9.70
CA PRO A 54 5.19 3.40 -8.47
C PRO A 54 6.69 3.68 -8.63
N VAL A 55 7.25 4.42 -7.68
CA VAL A 55 8.65 4.86 -7.71
C VAL A 55 9.48 4.33 -6.54
N ALA A 56 8.82 3.89 -5.46
CA ALA A 56 9.47 3.23 -4.34
C ALA A 56 8.55 2.19 -3.70
N PHE A 57 9.18 1.14 -3.17
CA PHE A 57 8.58 0.12 -2.34
C PHE A 57 9.40 0.03 -1.05
N GLU A 58 8.74 -0.22 0.09
CA GLU A 58 9.36 -0.29 1.41
C GLU A 58 10.25 0.94 1.69
N LEU A 59 9.74 2.14 1.32
CA LEU A 59 10.50 3.39 1.49
C LEU A 59 10.78 3.64 2.96
N SER A 60 12.05 3.67 3.33
CA SER A 60 12.47 3.94 4.70
C SER A 60 12.48 5.44 5.00
N ILE A 61 11.76 5.81 6.08
CA ILE A 61 11.80 7.14 6.70
C ILE A 61 12.60 7.01 8.00
N ASP A 62 13.87 7.36 7.95
CA ASP A 62 14.82 7.29 9.08
C ASP A 62 15.97 8.28 8.83
N SER A 63 16.80 8.52 9.86
CA SER A 63 18.02 9.34 9.75
C SER A 63 19.01 8.83 8.69
N ASP A 64 19.01 7.53 8.44
CA ASP A 64 19.84 6.86 7.43
C ASP A 64 19.00 6.29 6.27
N GLY A 65 17.71 6.67 6.20
CA GLY A 65 16.77 6.25 5.17
C GLY A 65 16.81 7.09 3.90
N GLU A 66 16.02 6.72 2.89
CA GLU A 66 15.86 7.52 1.67
C GLU A 66 15.18 8.88 1.94
N VAL A 67 14.35 8.94 2.98
CA VAL A 67 13.71 10.17 3.47
C VAL A 67 14.07 10.33 4.94
N ASP A 68 14.53 11.53 5.34
CA ASP A 68 14.87 11.81 6.73
C ASP A 68 13.61 11.76 7.63
N THR A 69 13.85 11.59 8.94
CA THR A 69 12.80 11.54 9.94
C THR A 69 11.90 12.77 9.90
N TYR A 70 10.60 12.57 10.14
CA TYR A 70 9.70 13.70 10.34
C TYR A 70 9.86 14.25 11.75
N ASN A 71 10.38 15.47 11.85
CA ASN A 71 10.75 16.11 13.11
C ASN A 71 9.64 17.08 13.56
N ILE A 72 9.10 16.84 14.76
CA ILE A 72 8.08 17.69 15.40
C ILE A 72 8.72 18.37 16.61
N PRO A 73 8.84 19.72 16.62
CA PRO A 73 9.34 20.44 17.79
C PRO A 73 8.33 20.34 18.94
N LEU A 74 8.83 20.09 20.15
CA LEU A 74 8.03 20.02 21.37
C LEU A 74 8.10 21.35 22.13
N PRO A 75 7.06 21.68 22.94
CA PRO A 75 7.03 22.94 23.71
C PRO A 75 8.16 23.09 24.72
N ASP A 76 8.72 22.00 25.19
CA ASP A 76 9.85 21.95 26.15
C ASP A 76 11.23 22.14 25.48
N GLY A 77 11.27 22.40 24.18
CA GLY A 77 12.48 22.50 23.38
C GLY A 77 13.01 21.15 22.86
N GLY A 78 12.36 20.04 23.19
CA GLY A 78 12.68 18.73 22.63
C GLY A 78 12.21 18.59 21.18
N THR A 79 12.58 17.45 20.56
CA THR A 79 12.15 17.10 19.21
C THR A 79 11.68 15.66 19.19
N LEU A 80 10.43 15.45 18.76
CA LEU A 80 9.92 14.12 18.47
C LEU A 80 10.31 13.73 17.04
N LYS A 81 11.04 12.63 16.90
CA LYS A 81 11.43 12.07 15.59
C LYS A 81 10.53 10.91 15.26
N ILE A 82 9.85 10.97 14.14
CA ILE A 82 9.00 9.90 13.65
C ILE A 82 9.73 9.16 12.54
N LYS A 83 9.80 7.85 12.69
CA LYS A 83 10.41 6.89 11.76
C LYS A 83 9.39 5.88 11.28
N GLY A 84 9.64 5.26 10.15
CA GLY A 84 8.82 4.17 9.66
C GLY A 84 9.16 3.73 8.24
N SER A 85 8.31 2.89 7.67
CA SER A 85 8.38 2.44 6.28
C SER A 85 7.06 2.66 5.59
N VAL A 86 7.12 3.02 4.32
CA VAL A 86 5.96 3.18 3.43
C VAL A 86 5.98 2.04 2.43
N ASP A 87 4.92 1.24 2.40
CA ASP A 87 4.88 0.05 1.54
C ASP A 87 5.07 0.41 0.06
N ARG A 88 4.41 1.49 -0.42
CA ARG A 88 4.55 1.97 -1.80
C ARG A 88 4.38 3.48 -1.89
N VAL A 89 5.22 4.11 -2.67
CA VAL A 89 5.11 5.53 -3.06
C VAL A 89 4.91 5.61 -4.56
N ASP A 90 3.86 6.33 -4.98
CA ASP A 90 3.57 6.60 -6.38
C ASP A 90 3.71 8.10 -6.68
N VAL A 91 4.20 8.43 -7.87
CA VAL A 91 4.36 9.81 -8.32
C VAL A 91 3.69 10.01 -9.69
N ALA A 92 3.02 11.14 -9.85
CA ALA A 92 2.59 11.66 -11.14
C ALA A 92 3.20 13.04 -11.35
N GLU A 93 3.78 13.28 -12.51
CA GLU A 93 4.39 14.58 -12.84
C GLU A 93 3.50 15.35 -13.80
N GLN A 94 3.17 16.59 -13.45
CA GLN A 94 2.38 17.48 -14.29
C GLN A 94 2.85 18.93 -14.10
N ASN A 95 3.12 19.61 -15.19
CA ASN A 95 3.51 21.04 -15.21
C ASN A 95 4.66 21.41 -14.24
N GLY A 96 5.64 20.52 -14.08
CA GLY A 96 6.80 20.73 -13.21
C GLY A 96 6.50 20.54 -11.71
N THR A 97 5.36 19.96 -11.38
CA THR A 97 4.95 19.57 -10.03
C THR A 97 4.92 18.05 -9.94
N SER A 98 5.49 17.51 -8.87
CA SER A 98 5.47 16.06 -8.56
C SER A 98 4.39 15.78 -7.53
N TYR A 99 3.28 15.20 -7.98
CA TYR A 99 2.19 14.77 -7.12
C TYR A 99 2.54 13.43 -6.50
N VAL A 100 2.58 13.36 -5.18
CA VAL A 100 2.99 12.16 -4.43
C VAL A 100 1.83 11.59 -3.65
N ARG A 101 1.57 10.30 -3.81
CA ARG A 101 0.66 9.54 -2.96
C ARG A 101 1.38 8.37 -2.30
N VAL A 102 0.95 8.01 -1.12
CA VAL A 102 1.43 6.85 -0.39
C VAL A 102 0.35 5.77 -0.34
N VAL A 103 0.76 4.53 -0.52
CA VAL A 103 -0.15 3.37 -0.54
C VAL A 103 0.34 2.36 0.48
N ASP A 104 -0.59 1.82 1.26
CA ASP A 104 -0.35 0.80 2.26
C ASP A 104 -1.23 -0.43 1.96
N TYR A 105 -0.61 -1.62 1.96
CA TYR A 105 -1.30 -2.88 1.68
C TYR A 105 -1.94 -3.45 2.93
N LYS A 106 -3.25 -3.68 2.89
CA LYS A 106 -4.01 -4.18 4.04
C LYS A 106 -4.57 -5.59 3.81
N SER A 107 -4.13 -6.55 4.62
CA SER A 107 -4.68 -7.91 4.63
C SER A 107 -6.04 -8.01 5.35
N GLY A 108 -6.39 -7.01 6.18
CA GLY A 108 -7.68 -6.90 6.86
C GLY A 108 -8.63 -5.92 6.17
N GLY A 109 -9.91 -5.94 6.57
CA GLY A 109 -10.97 -5.07 6.04
C GLY A 109 -10.92 -3.62 6.53
N LYS A 110 -9.73 -3.09 6.88
CA LYS A 110 -9.56 -1.73 7.39
C LYS A 110 -9.88 -0.72 6.29
N LYS A 111 -10.75 0.23 6.61
CA LYS A 111 -11.10 1.36 5.75
C LYS A 111 -10.53 2.65 6.35
N PHE A 112 -10.28 3.62 5.49
CA PHE A 112 -9.92 4.96 5.93
C PHE A 112 -11.14 5.64 6.56
N ASP A 113 -10.96 6.22 7.75
CA ASP A 113 -11.99 6.99 8.46
C ASP A 113 -11.39 8.32 8.92
N LEU A 114 -11.94 9.42 8.41
CA LEU A 114 -11.54 10.78 8.77
C LEU A 114 -11.79 11.09 10.26
N ASN A 115 -12.81 10.47 10.88
CA ASN A 115 -13.07 10.68 12.28
C ASN A 115 -11.93 10.11 13.14
N GLU A 116 -11.40 8.93 12.77
CA GLU A 116 -10.25 8.36 13.47
C GLU A 116 -9.03 9.29 13.39
N VAL A 117 -8.77 9.86 12.22
CA VAL A 117 -7.68 10.83 12.01
C VAL A 117 -7.90 12.08 12.85
N PHE A 118 -9.13 12.60 12.93
CA PHE A 118 -9.45 13.76 13.74
C PHE A 118 -9.16 13.54 15.23
N TYR A 119 -9.35 12.32 15.73
CA TYR A 119 -9.00 11.94 17.10
C TYR A 119 -7.53 11.51 17.26
N GLY A 120 -6.68 11.70 16.26
CA GLY A 120 -5.27 11.35 16.30
C GLY A 120 -4.97 9.87 16.09
N LEU A 121 -5.95 9.10 15.64
CA LEU A 121 -5.80 7.68 15.30
C LEU A 121 -5.50 7.52 13.81
N ASN A 122 -4.78 6.45 13.46
CA ASN A 122 -4.47 6.11 12.05
C ASN A 122 -3.79 7.23 11.23
N MET A 123 -3.03 8.10 11.89
CA MET A 123 -2.31 9.22 11.26
C MET A 123 -1.03 8.79 10.54
N GLN A 124 -0.60 7.55 10.68
CA GLN A 124 0.69 7.04 10.19
C GLN A 124 0.96 7.42 8.73
N MET A 125 0.02 7.14 7.84
CA MET A 125 0.15 7.40 6.41
C MET A 125 0.24 8.89 6.08
N LEU A 126 -0.52 9.73 6.80
CA LEU A 126 -0.45 11.19 6.66
C LEU A 126 0.92 11.72 7.08
N ILE A 127 1.44 11.23 8.20
CA ILE A 127 2.76 11.63 8.71
C ILE A 127 3.85 11.24 7.71
N TYR A 128 3.78 10.06 7.13
CA TYR A 128 4.73 9.62 6.11
C TYR A 128 4.66 10.46 4.85
N LEU A 129 3.46 10.79 4.37
CA LEU A 129 3.27 11.68 3.23
C LEU A 129 3.83 13.07 3.52
N PHE A 130 3.63 13.60 4.73
CA PHE A 130 4.20 14.88 5.16
C PHE A 130 5.72 14.83 5.34
N ALA A 131 6.28 13.70 5.76
CA ALA A 131 7.74 13.52 5.80
C ALA A 131 8.34 13.64 4.39
N ILE A 132 7.76 12.96 3.42
CA ILE A 132 8.18 13.01 2.02
C ILE A 132 8.05 14.44 1.47
N TRP A 133 6.93 15.10 1.72
CA TRP A 133 6.68 16.46 1.27
C TRP A 133 7.66 17.47 1.84
N LYS A 134 7.95 17.39 3.14
CA LYS A 134 8.77 18.36 3.86
C LYS A 134 10.25 18.14 3.65
N ASN A 135 10.71 16.89 3.66
CA ASN A 135 12.13 16.56 3.58
C ASN A 135 12.60 16.35 2.15
N GLY A 136 11.66 16.23 1.19
CA GLY A 136 11.97 15.88 -0.18
C GLY A 136 12.10 14.37 -0.40
N PHE A 137 12.14 13.96 -1.65
CA PHE A 137 12.30 12.57 -2.03
C PHE A 137 13.01 12.49 -3.38
N ARG A 138 14.20 11.92 -3.41
CA ARG A 138 15.04 11.81 -4.60
C ARG A 138 15.17 13.16 -5.34
N ASP A 139 15.10 13.15 -6.67
CA ASP A 139 15.20 14.35 -7.51
C ASP A 139 13.84 15.01 -7.80
N TYR A 140 12.75 14.55 -7.18
CA TYR A 140 11.42 15.12 -7.36
C TYR A 140 11.34 16.53 -6.81
N LYS A 141 10.82 17.46 -7.61
CA LYS A 141 10.72 18.88 -7.26
C LYS A 141 9.27 19.30 -7.14
N ASN A 142 9.04 20.36 -6.34
CA ASN A 142 7.70 20.88 -6.11
C ASN A 142 6.71 19.77 -5.69
N ILE A 143 7.15 18.94 -4.72
CA ILE A 143 6.34 17.83 -4.23
C ILE A 143 5.03 18.37 -3.67
N THR A 144 3.92 17.82 -4.15
CA THR A 144 2.58 18.11 -3.66
C THR A 144 1.94 16.82 -3.15
N PRO A 145 1.49 16.77 -1.88
CA PRO A 145 0.76 15.64 -1.35
C PRO A 145 -0.52 15.40 -2.14
N ALA A 146 -0.65 14.27 -2.81
CA ALA A 146 -1.80 13.94 -3.64
C ALA A 146 -2.73 12.89 -3.01
N GLY A 147 -2.28 12.15 -2.01
CA GLY A 147 -3.19 11.25 -1.30
C GLY A 147 -2.52 10.18 -0.47
N ILE A 148 -3.36 9.55 0.32
CA ILE A 148 -3.06 8.33 1.07
C ILE A 148 -4.10 7.28 0.71
N LEU A 149 -3.67 6.06 0.40
CA LEU A 149 -4.54 4.98 -0.04
C LEU A 149 -4.25 3.70 0.72
N TYR A 150 -5.30 3.01 1.13
CA TYR A 150 -5.25 1.62 1.60
C TYR A 150 -5.67 0.70 0.46
N MET A 151 -4.80 -0.24 0.12
CA MET A 151 -5.07 -1.25 -0.89
C MET A 151 -5.39 -2.59 -0.22
N PRO A 152 -6.65 -3.08 -0.32
CA PRO A 152 -6.99 -4.39 0.21
C PRO A 152 -6.26 -5.48 -0.58
N VAL A 153 -5.49 -6.32 0.10
CA VAL A 153 -4.82 -7.49 -0.51
C VAL A 153 -5.80 -8.62 -0.71
N ASN A 154 -6.58 -8.95 0.34
CA ASN A 154 -7.57 -10.01 0.27
C ASN A 154 -8.87 -9.53 -0.36
N ALA A 155 -9.45 -10.37 -1.20
CA ALA A 155 -10.83 -10.17 -1.64
C ALA A 155 -11.77 -10.26 -0.41
N PRO A 156 -12.67 -9.29 -0.19
CA PRO A 156 -13.61 -9.36 0.90
C PRO A 156 -14.57 -10.52 0.71
N PHE A 157 -15.04 -11.10 1.81
CA PHE A 157 -16.20 -11.97 1.77
C PHE A 157 -17.41 -11.14 1.34
N VAL A 158 -18.07 -11.60 0.29
CA VAL A 158 -19.26 -10.95 -0.25
C VAL A 158 -20.48 -11.78 0.17
N GLU A 159 -21.37 -11.17 0.93
CA GLU A 159 -22.66 -11.76 1.21
C GLU A 159 -23.49 -11.77 -0.08
N THR A 160 -23.94 -12.96 -0.49
CA THR A 160 -24.74 -13.15 -1.69
C THR A 160 -26.03 -13.87 -1.33
N GLU A 161 -27.12 -13.48 -1.96
CA GLU A 161 -28.35 -14.22 -1.91
C GLU A 161 -28.31 -15.41 -2.87
N ARG A 162 -29.11 -16.45 -2.61
CA ARG A 162 -29.05 -17.72 -3.35
C ARG A 162 -29.35 -17.57 -4.84
N ASP A 163 -30.14 -16.55 -5.21
CA ASP A 163 -30.59 -16.27 -6.57
C ASP A 163 -29.90 -15.03 -7.17
N GLU A 164 -28.79 -14.58 -6.56
CA GLU A 164 -28.11 -13.38 -7.04
C GLU A 164 -27.33 -13.63 -8.33
N ASN A 165 -27.44 -12.71 -9.29
CA ASN A 165 -26.79 -12.81 -10.59
C ASN A 165 -25.26 -12.69 -10.43
N GLU A 166 -24.49 -13.51 -11.17
CA GLU A 166 -23.02 -13.51 -11.18
C GLU A 166 -22.42 -12.11 -11.40
N LYS A 167 -23.01 -11.29 -12.27
CA LYS A 167 -22.56 -9.91 -12.50
C LYS A 167 -22.67 -9.02 -11.25
N THR A 168 -23.70 -9.22 -10.45
CA THR A 168 -23.89 -8.48 -9.20
C THR A 168 -22.86 -8.92 -8.16
N ILE A 169 -22.59 -10.21 -8.09
CA ILE A 169 -21.56 -10.78 -7.20
C ILE A 169 -20.18 -10.23 -7.59
N GLU A 170 -19.86 -10.20 -8.87
CA GLU A 170 -18.61 -9.65 -9.38
C GLU A 170 -18.47 -8.15 -9.08
N GLN A 171 -19.54 -7.36 -9.25
CA GLN A 171 -19.55 -5.95 -8.87
C GLN A 171 -19.37 -5.73 -7.37
N LYS A 172 -19.95 -6.57 -6.52
CA LYS A 172 -19.75 -6.51 -5.07
C LYS A 172 -18.30 -6.82 -4.70
N LYS A 173 -17.69 -7.85 -5.33
CA LYS A 173 -16.26 -8.17 -5.15
C LYS A 173 -15.38 -7.00 -5.57
N LEU A 174 -15.60 -6.42 -6.75
CA LEU A 174 -14.86 -5.26 -7.25
C LEU A 174 -14.97 -4.05 -6.31
N LYS A 175 -16.14 -3.77 -5.74
CA LYS A 175 -16.31 -2.70 -4.75
C LYS A 175 -15.48 -2.93 -3.50
N GLY A 176 -15.41 -4.16 -3.03
CA GLY A 176 -14.66 -4.51 -1.82
C GLY A 176 -13.14 -4.55 -2.00
N THR A 177 -12.66 -4.64 -3.23
CA THR A 177 -11.21 -4.62 -3.54
C THR A 177 -10.70 -3.25 -3.98
N LYS A 178 -11.58 -2.23 -4.10
CA LYS A 178 -11.14 -0.87 -4.43
C LYS A 178 -10.28 -0.29 -3.32
N MET A 179 -9.25 0.42 -3.72
CA MET A 179 -8.49 1.27 -2.80
C MET A 179 -9.42 2.30 -2.15
N ASN A 180 -9.17 2.57 -0.90
CA ASN A 180 -9.89 3.58 -0.13
C ASN A 180 -8.91 4.50 0.59
N GLY A 181 -9.26 5.78 0.74
CA GLY A 181 -8.38 6.77 1.33
C GLY A 181 -8.83 8.18 1.03
N VAL A 182 -7.91 9.11 1.10
CA VAL A 182 -8.09 10.51 0.71
C VAL A 182 -7.16 10.80 -0.45
N VAL A 183 -7.70 11.41 -1.48
CA VAL A 183 -6.95 11.88 -2.65
C VAL A 183 -7.25 13.35 -2.89
N LEU A 184 -6.29 14.04 -3.49
CA LEU A 184 -6.50 15.38 -4.00
C LEU A 184 -7.56 15.30 -5.10
N ASP A 185 -8.56 16.15 -5.02
CA ASP A 185 -9.61 16.33 -6.04
C ASP A 185 -9.21 17.53 -6.91
N ASP A 186 -9.11 17.32 -8.24
CA ASP A 186 -8.77 18.35 -9.22
C ASP A 186 -10.01 19.14 -9.66
#